data_f306be86a62d430be894189546fc1dfa
#
_entry.id   f306be86a62d430be894189546fc1dfa
#
_cell.length_a   1.000
_cell.length_b   1.000
_cell.length_c   1.000
_cell.angle_alpha   90.00
_cell.angle_beta   90.00
_cell.angle_gamma   90.00
#
_symmetry.space_group_name_H-M   'P 1'
#
loop_
_entity.id
_entity.type
_entity.pdbx_description
1 polymer ?
#
loop_
_entity_poly.entity_id
_entity_poly.type
_entity_poly.pdbx_seq_one_letter_code
_entity_poly.pdbx_strand_id
1 'polypeptide(L)'
;MQALLIIALFWVLIFYSKDEYEQYQNSHEDNIASHNRVVQNNGLSIVSLSAATQQNSGITTAKLLSSSFINAQKSIGTVVAIDSLIEAKANFLRAKSDIALVRAASGANSQQYQRLKTLNEDDKNVSDKVVQDALAAVNGDQAKITASELQLNNLQNAVKVQWGDTLASIVYGDKSAAHLLNLLNRKNVLVQVSLPPESPMPAAGSTLNLSPLNTSNITVKAIYISPAAVSDVNGYGKTFYYSAPADELRIGMRVNTEAIAANSKVSSGAVIPNQAIVWFGGKPWAYFKQGTSKSGDDQFVRKPINTDTEVDSGWFNHGMTDEEEVVISGAQLLLSEEFKNQIKNENGD
;
A
#
# COMPACT_ATOMS: atom_id res chain seq x y z
N MET A 1 -85.74 -16.53 47.66
CA MET A 1 -86.08 -15.52 46.67
C MET A 1 -85.01 -14.39 46.59
N GLN A 2 -84.59 -13.79 47.72
CA GLN A 2 -83.62 -12.71 47.73
C GLN A 2 -82.24 -13.11 47.18
N ALA A 3 -81.74 -14.32 47.45
CA ALA A 3 -80.45 -14.79 46.94
C ALA A 3 -80.37 -14.95 45.40
N LEU A 4 -81.48 -15.38 44.79
CA LEU A 4 -81.58 -15.49 43.32
C LEU A 4 -81.57 -14.12 42.62
N LEU A 5 -82.12 -13.12 43.29
CA LEU A 5 -82.14 -11.74 42.75
C LEU A 5 -80.79 -11.09 42.81
N ILE A 6 -80.00 -11.37 43.84
CA ILE A 6 -78.59 -10.89 43.97
C ILE A 6 -77.64 -11.54 42.90
N ILE A 7 -77.84 -12.83 42.65
CA ILE A 7 -77.07 -13.55 41.60
C ILE A 7 -77.43 -13.03 40.21
N ALA A 8 -78.73 -12.75 39.93
CA ALA A 8 -79.12 -12.18 38.66
C ALA A 8 -78.58 -10.75 38.44
N LEU A 9 -78.56 -9.92 39.49
CA LEU A 9 -78.00 -8.58 39.46
C LEU A 9 -76.51 -8.63 39.25
N PHE A 10 -75.77 -9.56 39.86
CA PHE A 10 -74.37 -9.74 39.69
C PHE A 10 -74.00 -10.18 38.26
N TRP A 11 -74.81 -11.04 37.64
CA TRP A 11 -74.68 -11.46 36.26
C TRP A 11 -74.92 -10.32 35.26
N VAL A 12 -75.96 -9.50 35.52
CA VAL A 12 -76.21 -8.31 34.72
C VAL A 12 -75.01 -7.29 34.80
N LEU A 13 -74.46 -7.13 35.99
CA LEU A 13 -73.34 -6.20 36.21
C LEU A 13 -72.04 -6.69 35.49
N ILE A 14 -71.81 -8.00 35.50
CA ILE A 14 -70.70 -8.60 34.78
C ILE A 14 -70.88 -8.47 33.25
N PHE A 15 -72.12 -8.70 32.77
CA PHE A 15 -72.40 -8.59 31.34
C PHE A 15 -72.29 -7.14 30.83
N TYR A 16 -72.81 -6.18 31.55
CA TYR A 16 -72.70 -4.76 31.21
C TYR A 16 -71.29 -4.24 31.34
N SER A 17 -70.55 -4.67 32.32
CA SER A 17 -69.16 -4.30 32.52
C SER A 17 -68.26 -4.85 31.41
N LYS A 18 -68.59 -5.99 30.80
CA LYS A 18 -67.81 -6.58 29.72
C LYS A 18 -67.93 -5.79 28.41
N ASP A 19 -69.20 -5.35 28.10
CA ASP A 19 -69.42 -4.54 26.90
C ASP A 19 -68.78 -3.12 26.99
N GLU A 20 -68.79 -2.53 28.21
CA GLU A 20 -68.13 -1.26 28.46
C GLU A 20 -66.58 -1.39 28.38
N TYR A 21 -66.04 -2.53 28.84
CA TYR A 21 -64.59 -2.78 28.78
C TYR A 21 -64.12 -3.05 27.34
N GLU A 22 -64.89 -3.75 26.53
CA GLU A 22 -64.63 -3.95 25.11
C GLU A 22 -64.77 -2.64 24.31
N GLN A 23 -65.73 -1.81 24.64
CA GLN A 23 -65.88 -0.48 24.04
C GLN A 23 -64.70 0.48 24.45
N TYR A 24 -64.27 0.37 25.71
CA TYR A 24 -63.15 1.16 26.21
C TYR A 24 -61.78 0.73 25.57
N GLN A 25 -61.56 -0.56 25.35
CA GLN A 25 -60.40 -1.07 24.62
C GLN A 25 -60.45 -0.68 23.15
N ASN A 26 -61.61 -0.80 22.49
CA ASN A 26 -61.75 -0.42 21.08
C ASN A 26 -61.73 1.10 20.84
N SER A 27 -62.03 1.93 21.84
CA SER A 27 -61.92 3.39 21.74
C SER A 27 -60.51 3.91 22.09
N HIS A 28 -59.68 3.09 22.77
CA HIS A 28 -58.27 3.39 23.11
C HIS A 28 -57.27 2.65 22.24
N GLU A 29 -57.69 1.76 21.34
CA GLU A 29 -56.94 1.51 20.15
C GLU A 29 -57.06 2.78 19.30
N ASP A 30 -56.29 3.80 19.71
CA ASP A 30 -55.92 4.87 18.79
C ASP A 30 -55.46 4.19 17.52
N ASN A 31 -56.33 4.24 16.52
CA ASN A 31 -55.99 3.94 15.15
C ASN A 31 -54.99 5.00 14.74
N ILE A 32 -53.78 4.92 15.31
CA ILE A 32 -52.63 5.57 14.77
C ILE A 32 -52.52 4.91 13.40
N ALA A 33 -53.19 5.53 12.43
CA ALA A 33 -53.03 5.21 11.03
C ALA A 33 -51.52 5.31 10.79
N SER A 34 -50.85 4.18 10.94
CA SER A 34 -49.42 4.11 10.64
C SER A 34 -49.34 4.45 9.15
N HIS A 35 -49.11 5.72 8.86
CA HIS A 35 -48.84 6.17 7.50
C HIS A 35 -47.76 5.26 6.99
N ASN A 36 -48.10 4.45 5.98
CA ASN A 36 -47.15 3.55 5.38
C ASN A 36 -46.05 4.40 4.72
N ARG A 37 -44.99 4.69 5.48
CA ARG A 37 -43.87 5.53 5.08
C ARG A 37 -42.93 4.82 4.14
N VAL A 38 -43.15 3.53 3.89
CA VAL A 38 -42.30 2.69 3.05
C VAL A 38 -43.09 2.31 1.80
N VAL A 39 -42.56 2.70 0.66
CA VAL A 39 -43.07 2.34 -0.67
C VAL A 39 -42.02 1.46 -1.34
N GLN A 40 -42.45 0.29 -1.83
CA GLN A 40 -41.56 -0.52 -2.69
C GLN A 40 -41.68 -0.08 -4.13
N ASN A 41 -40.55 0.30 -4.73
CA ASN A 41 -40.45 0.66 -6.14
C ASN A 41 -39.29 -0.12 -6.78
N ASN A 42 -39.57 -0.94 -7.78
CA ASN A 42 -38.60 -1.77 -8.49
C ASN A 42 -37.67 -2.62 -7.57
N GLY A 43 -38.22 -3.15 -6.47
CA GLY A 43 -37.46 -3.96 -5.52
C GLY A 43 -36.60 -3.17 -4.53
N LEU A 44 -36.67 -1.82 -4.56
CA LEU A 44 -36.03 -0.94 -3.59
C LEU A 44 -37.10 -0.42 -2.60
N SER A 45 -36.78 -0.47 -1.32
CA SER A 45 -37.59 0.15 -0.28
C SER A 45 -37.25 1.63 -0.19
N ILE A 46 -38.25 2.48 -0.40
CA ILE A 46 -38.14 3.94 -0.28
C ILE A 46 -38.82 4.35 1.01
N VAL A 47 -38.10 4.95 1.93
CA VAL A 47 -38.64 5.52 3.16
C VAL A 47 -38.92 7.01 2.92
N SER A 48 -40.20 7.43 3.08
CA SER A 48 -40.60 8.82 2.90
C SER A 48 -40.89 9.47 4.26
N LEU A 49 -40.20 10.60 4.55
CA LEU A 49 -40.33 11.30 5.82
C LEU A 49 -40.53 12.80 5.61
N SER A 50 -41.50 13.38 6.34
CA SER A 50 -41.68 14.83 6.37
C SER A 50 -40.51 15.52 7.08
N ALA A 51 -40.26 16.79 6.75
CA ALA A 51 -39.23 17.59 7.38
C ALA A 51 -39.36 17.66 8.91
N ALA A 52 -40.60 17.75 9.42
CA ALA A 52 -40.87 17.73 10.86
C ALA A 52 -40.50 16.39 11.51
N THR A 53 -40.76 15.26 10.82
CA THR A 53 -40.37 13.94 11.32
C THR A 53 -38.86 13.77 11.32
N GLN A 54 -38.19 14.22 10.29
CA GLN A 54 -36.69 14.19 10.22
C GLN A 54 -36.06 14.96 11.37
N GLN A 55 -36.56 16.20 11.62
CA GLN A 55 -36.07 17.05 12.70
C GLN A 55 -36.30 16.41 14.07
N ASN A 56 -37.51 15.89 14.34
CA ASN A 56 -37.83 15.24 15.60
C ASN A 56 -37.06 13.95 15.84
N SER A 57 -36.68 13.27 14.77
CA SER A 57 -35.91 12.02 14.80
C SER A 57 -34.42 12.23 14.71
N GLY A 58 -33.93 13.46 14.63
CA GLY A 58 -32.51 13.78 14.52
C GLY A 58 -31.85 13.27 13.23
N ILE A 59 -32.64 13.12 12.15
CA ILE A 59 -32.13 12.69 10.86
C ILE A 59 -31.48 13.89 10.16
N THR A 60 -30.21 13.79 9.88
CA THR A 60 -29.45 14.81 9.14
C THR A 60 -28.73 14.19 7.96
N THR A 61 -28.62 14.98 6.89
CA THR A 61 -27.95 14.57 5.67
C THR A 61 -26.75 15.47 5.39
N ALA A 62 -25.80 14.98 4.63
CA ALA A 62 -24.69 15.75 4.10
C ALA A 62 -24.40 15.33 2.65
N LYS A 63 -23.95 16.28 1.82
CA LYS A 63 -23.44 15.98 0.49
C LYS A 63 -22.14 15.22 0.61
N LEU A 64 -21.95 14.26 -0.28
CA LEU A 64 -20.68 13.56 -0.38
C LEU A 64 -19.58 14.49 -0.88
N LEU A 65 -18.35 14.20 -0.49
CA LEU A 65 -17.18 14.86 -1.02
C LEU A 65 -16.57 13.99 -2.13
N SER A 66 -16.50 14.54 -3.34
CA SER A 66 -15.77 13.90 -4.44
C SER A 66 -14.34 13.64 -4.01
N SER A 67 -13.86 12.44 -4.25
CA SER A 67 -12.51 12.03 -3.96
C SER A 67 -11.95 11.21 -5.10
N SER A 68 -10.65 11.29 -5.30
CA SER A 68 -9.93 10.41 -6.19
C SER A 68 -9.06 9.47 -5.36
N PHE A 69 -9.21 8.19 -5.59
CA PHE A 69 -8.41 7.17 -4.95
C PHE A 69 -7.46 6.52 -5.96
N ILE A 70 -6.19 6.50 -5.61
CA ILE A 70 -5.19 5.76 -6.35
C ILE A 70 -4.87 4.54 -5.51
N ASN A 71 -5.10 3.35 -6.06
CA ASN A 71 -4.74 2.11 -5.37
C ASN A 71 -3.21 2.04 -5.26
N ALA A 72 -2.68 2.56 -4.18
CA ALA A 72 -1.27 2.47 -3.86
C ALA A 72 -1.02 1.15 -3.13
N GLN A 73 -0.10 0.37 -3.67
CA GLN A 73 0.33 -0.87 -3.03
C GLN A 73 1.19 -0.54 -1.83
N LYS A 74 0.65 -0.80 -0.64
CA LYS A 74 1.37 -0.62 0.63
C LYS A 74 2.28 -1.81 0.88
N SER A 75 3.51 -1.55 1.29
CA SER A 75 4.51 -2.55 1.64
C SER A 75 5.45 -1.99 2.70
N ILE A 76 6.38 -2.83 3.15
CA ILE A 76 7.39 -2.44 4.14
C ILE A 76 8.77 -2.57 3.51
N GLY A 77 9.61 -1.59 3.80
CA GLY A 77 11.03 -1.61 3.44
C GLY A 77 11.93 -1.46 4.65
N THR A 78 13.20 -1.73 4.43
CA THR A 78 14.27 -1.54 5.42
C THR A 78 15.42 -0.78 4.80
N VAL A 79 15.94 0.22 5.50
CA VAL A 79 17.16 0.94 5.10
C VAL A 79 18.36 0.05 5.41
N VAL A 80 19.07 -0.40 4.36
CA VAL A 80 20.15 -1.37 4.50
C VAL A 80 21.51 -0.69 4.49
N ALA A 81 22.48 -1.29 5.21
CA ALA A 81 23.87 -0.86 5.22
C ALA A 81 24.54 -1.20 3.88
N ILE A 82 25.37 -0.32 3.39
CA ILE A 82 26.15 -0.48 2.15
C ILE A 82 27.67 -0.54 2.41
N ASP A 83 28.06 -0.78 3.66
CA ASP A 83 29.47 -0.77 4.05
C ASP A 83 30.31 -1.79 3.25
N SER A 84 29.75 -2.98 3.00
CA SER A 84 30.42 -3.99 2.16
C SER A 84 30.56 -3.56 0.69
N LEU A 85 29.65 -2.74 0.17
CA LEU A 85 29.76 -2.18 -1.17
C LEU A 85 30.86 -1.10 -1.25
N ILE A 86 30.98 -0.28 -0.21
CA ILE A 86 32.05 0.73 -0.08
C ILE A 86 33.41 0.05 0.03
N GLU A 87 33.51 -0.99 0.87
CA GLU A 87 34.74 -1.78 1.02
C GLU A 87 35.12 -2.48 -0.29
N ALA A 88 34.16 -3.08 -0.99
CA ALA A 88 34.38 -3.68 -2.29
C ALA A 88 34.94 -2.67 -3.30
N LYS A 89 34.45 -1.42 -3.31
CA LYS A 89 34.99 -0.33 -4.14
C LYS A 89 36.43 -0.04 -3.80
N ALA A 90 36.78 0.07 -2.53
CA ALA A 90 38.17 0.33 -2.10
C ALA A 90 39.10 -0.82 -2.51
N ASN A 91 38.68 -2.07 -2.31
CA ASN A 91 39.42 -3.27 -2.70
C ASN A 91 39.63 -3.36 -4.22
N PHE A 92 38.58 -3.05 -5.00
CA PHE A 92 38.64 -3.00 -6.45
C PHE A 92 39.65 -1.96 -6.94
N LEU A 93 39.63 -0.74 -6.40
CA LEU A 93 40.54 0.31 -6.76
C LEU A 93 42.01 -0.04 -6.40
N ARG A 94 42.23 -0.68 -5.24
CA ARG A 94 43.55 -1.18 -4.82
C ARG A 94 44.07 -2.23 -5.81
N ALA A 95 43.24 -3.26 -6.10
CA ALA A 95 43.63 -4.30 -7.05
C ALA A 95 43.94 -3.73 -8.46
N LYS A 96 43.14 -2.75 -8.90
CA LYS A 96 43.40 -2.05 -10.19
C LYS A 96 44.75 -1.30 -10.18
N SER A 97 45.10 -0.66 -9.06
CA SER A 97 46.41 0.02 -8.90
C SER A 97 47.55 -0.97 -8.85
N ASP A 98 47.42 -2.09 -8.17
CA ASP A 98 48.45 -3.13 -8.10
C ASP A 98 48.71 -3.75 -9.48
N ILE A 99 47.67 -4.01 -10.28
CA ILE A 99 47.83 -4.44 -11.67
C ILE A 99 48.61 -3.39 -12.49
N ALA A 100 48.34 -2.11 -12.32
CA ALA A 100 49.01 -1.05 -13.03
C ALA A 100 50.52 -1.00 -12.69
N LEU A 101 50.87 -1.21 -11.42
CA LEU A 101 52.28 -1.29 -10.97
C LEU A 101 52.99 -2.50 -11.57
N VAL A 102 52.37 -3.69 -11.53
CA VAL A 102 52.99 -4.89 -12.11
C VAL A 102 53.12 -4.77 -13.60
N ARG A 103 52.19 -4.18 -14.32
CA ARG A 103 52.31 -3.93 -15.77
C ARG A 103 53.43 -2.96 -16.10
N ALA A 104 53.62 -1.91 -15.29
CA ALA A 104 54.76 -0.96 -15.49
C ALA A 104 56.09 -1.66 -15.28
N ALA A 105 56.23 -2.51 -14.25
CA ALA A 105 57.46 -3.31 -14.02
C ALA A 105 57.69 -4.31 -15.15
N SER A 106 56.67 -5.01 -15.62
CA SER A 106 56.74 -5.93 -16.75
C SER A 106 57.18 -5.24 -18.03
N GLY A 107 56.73 -4.00 -18.27
CA GLY A 107 57.19 -3.18 -19.41
C GLY A 107 58.68 -2.91 -19.37
N ALA A 108 59.24 -2.55 -18.20
CA ALA A 108 60.67 -2.31 -18.00
C ALA A 108 61.47 -3.59 -18.18
N ASN A 109 61.03 -4.72 -17.59
CA ASN A 109 61.71 -6.01 -17.74
C ASN A 109 61.67 -6.52 -19.18
N SER A 110 60.59 -6.33 -19.89
CA SER A 110 60.45 -6.66 -21.32
C SER A 110 61.40 -5.88 -22.18
N GLN A 111 61.53 -4.56 -21.95
CA GLN A 111 62.57 -3.72 -22.68
C GLN A 111 63.99 -4.15 -22.34
N GLN A 112 64.27 -4.52 -21.10
CA GLN A 112 65.58 -5.01 -20.70
C GLN A 112 65.92 -6.33 -21.39
N TYR A 113 64.93 -7.30 -21.39
CA TYR A 113 65.12 -8.55 -22.11
C TYR A 113 65.40 -8.33 -23.59
N GLN A 114 64.71 -7.45 -24.30
CA GLN A 114 64.93 -7.18 -25.71
C GLN A 114 66.34 -6.63 -25.95
N ARG A 115 66.80 -5.69 -25.11
CA ARG A 115 68.19 -5.16 -25.22
C ARG A 115 69.17 -6.27 -25.02
N LEU A 116 69.08 -7.08 -23.99
CA LEU A 116 70.02 -8.17 -23.71
C LEU A 116 69.97 -9.24 -24.80
N LYS A 117 68.85 -9.53 -25.39
CA LYS A 117 68.70 -10.45 -26.51
C LYS A 117 69.47 -9.95 -27.75
N THR A 118 69.26 -8.68 -28.12
CA THR A 118 69.98 -8.08 -29.25
C THR A 118 71.52 -8.08 -29.03
N LEU A 119 71.97 -7.72 -27.82
CA LEU A 119 73.42 -7.75 -27.49
C LEU A 119 74.00 -9.17 -27.50
N ASN A 120 73.25 -10.18 -27.22
CA ASN A 120 73.73 -11.57 -27.33
C ASN A 120 73.77 -12.06 -28.78
N GLU A 121 72.81 -11.63 -29.62
CA GLU A 121 72.71 -12.01 -31.03
C GLU A 121 73.84 -11.33 -31.87
N ASP A 122 74.17 -10.04 -31.60
CA ASP A 122 75.08 -9.32 -32.40
C ASP A 122 76.59 -9.77 -32.24
N ASP A 123 77.13 -9.90 -31.03
CA ASP A 123 78.56 -10.28 -30.82
C ASP A 123 78.75 -11.19 -29.59
N LYS A 124 77.66 -11.79 -29.03
CA LYS A 124 77.69 -12.55 -27.77
C LYS A 124 78.37 -11.78 -26.60
N ASN A 125 78.20 -10.48 -26.59
CA ASN A 125 78.76 -9.61 -25.52
C ASN A 125 78.03 -9.87 -24.18
N VAL A 126 76.90 -10.57 -24.21
CA VAL A 126 76.11 -10.99 -23.03
C VAL A 126 75.90 -12.52 -23.07
N SER A 127 76.07 -13.18 -21.94
CA SER A 127 75.89 -14.65 -21.86
C SER A 127 74.45 -15.07 -22.04
N ASP A 128 74.27 -16.26 -22.62
CA ASP A 128 72.89 -16.89 -22.75
C ASP A 128 72.18 -16.96 -21.43
N LYS A 129 72.86 -17.18 -20.32
CA LYS A 129 72.29 -17.20 -18.99
C LYS A 129 71.63 -15.87 -18.62
N VAL A 130 72.24 -14.75 -18.87
CA VAL A 130 71.69 -13.41 -18.58
C VAL A 130 70.44 -13.14 -19.38
N VAL A 131 70.41 -13.59 -20.64
CA VAL A 131 69.18 -13.50 -21.48
C VAL A 131 68.07 -14.40 -20.94
N GLN A 132 68.41 -15.62 -20.52
CA GLN A 132 67.41 -16.55 -19.92
C GLN A 132 66.85 -16.02 -18.58
N ASP A 133 67.72 -15.45 -17.74
CA ASP A 133 67.32 -14.83 -16.48
C ASP A 133 66.37 -13.64 -16.73
N ALA A 134 66.60 -12.83 -17.71
CA ALA A 134 65.76 -11.71 -18.12
C ALA A 134 64.41 -12.21 -18.69
N LEU A 135 64.46 -13.29 -19.50
CA LEU A 135 63.21 -13.92 -20.01
C LEU A 135 62.36 -14.52 -18.86
N ALA A 136 63.05 -15.17 -17.91
CA ALA A 136 62.34 -15.70 -16.72
C ALA A 136 61.64 -14.60 -15.90
N ALA A 137 62.29 -13.40 -15.79
CA ALA A 137 61.67 -12.24 -15.14
C ALA A 137 60.41 -11.77 -15.87
N VAL A 138 60.46 -11.65 -17.22
CA VAL A 138 59.31 -11.27 -18.04
C VAL A 138 58.18 -12.29 -17.88
N ASN A 139 58.48 -13.57 -17.95
CA ASN A 139 57.47 -14.64 -17.77
C ASN A 139 56.84 -14.62 -16.35
N GLY A 140 57.71 -14.36 -15.34
CA GLY A 140 57.24 -14.19 -13.96
C GLY A 140 56.29 -13.00 -13.78
N ASP A 141 56.61 -11.89 -14.42
CA ASP A 141 55.69 -10.71 -14.37
C ASP A 141 54.40 -10.96 -15.13
N GLN A 142 54.42 -11.64 -16.26
CA GLN A 142 53.20 -12.03 -16.98
C GLN A 142 52.31 -12.94 -16.14
N ALA A 143 52.92 -13.88 -15.42
CA ALA A 143 52.16 -14.74 -14.49
C ALA A 143 51.51 -13.95 -13.35
N LYS A 144 52.23 -12.94 -12.80
CA LYS A 144 51.68 -12.04 -11.77
C LYS A 144 50.52 -11.18 -12.30
N ILE A 145 50.65 -10.64 -13.52
CA ILE A 145 49.56 -9.89 -14.18
C ILE A 145 48.32 -10.76 -14.29
N THR A 146 48.48 -11.97 -14.83
CA THR A 146 47.33 -12.93 -14.99
C THR A 146 46.70 -13.26 -13.64
N ALA A 147 47.50 -13.53 -12.61
CA ALA A 147 46.95 -13.81 -11.26
C ALA A 147 46.19 -12.62 -10.69
N SER A 148 46.70 -11.41 -10.85
CA SER A 148 46.05 -10.19 -10.37
C SER A 148 44.76 -9.87 -11.13
N GLU A 149 44.71 -10.12 -12.43
CA GLU A 149 43.51 -9.99 -13.25
C GLU A 149 42.42 -11.00 -12.84
N LEU A 150 42.80 -12.25 -12.55
CA LEU A 150 41.88 -13.26 -12.02
C LEU A 150 41.32 -12.84 -10.65
N GLN A 151 42.15 -12.30 -9.77
CA GLN A 151 41.74 -11.76 -8.49
C GLN A 151 40.75 -10.61 -8.66
N LEU A 152 40.99 -9.69 -9.58
CA LEU A 152 40.10 -8.58 -9.89
C LEU A 152 38.72 -9.10 -10.38
N ASN A 153 38.72 -10.08 -11.29
CA ASN A 153 37.50 -10.71 -11.79
C ASN A 153 36.71 -11.41 -10.65
N ASN A 154 37.41 -12.07 -9.74
CA ASN A 154 36.79 -12.71 -8.59
C ASN A 154 36.11 -11.66 -7.66
N LEU A 155 36.76 -10.52 -7.42
CA LEU A 155 36.13 -9.42 -6.65
C LEU A 155 34.87 -8.89 -7.36
N GLN A 156 34.92 -8.71 -8.67
CA GLN A 156 33.74 -8.27 -9.44
C GLN A 156 32.59 -9.27 -9.34
N ASN A 157 32.87 -10.57 -9.48
CA ASN A 157 31.87 -11.62 -9.41
C ASN A 157 31.24 -11.72 -8.01
N ALA A 158 32.06 -11.60 -6.96
CA ALA A 158 31.55 -11.59 -5.59
C ALA A 158 30.54 -10.46 -5.34
N VAL A 159 30.85 -9.24 -5.81
CA VAL A 159 29.97 -8.09 -5.69
C VAL A 159 28.68 -8.29 -6.50
N LYS A 160 28.76 -8.86 -7.70
CA LYS A 160 27.58 -9.16 -8.54
C LYS A 160 26.65 -10.16 -7.86
N VAL A 161 27.19 -11.20 -7.28
CA VAL A 161 26.42 -12.23 -6.57
C VAL A 161 25.72 -11.63 -5.35
N GLN A 162 26.39 -10.76 -4.62
CA GLN A 162 25.86 -10.17 -3.39
C GLN A 162 24.85 -9.04 -3.65
N TRP A 163 25.10 -8.18 -4.64
CA TRP A 163 24.37 -6.93 -4.84
C TRP A 163 23.60 -6.84 -6.17
N GLY A 164 23.81 -7.77 -7.08
CA GLY A 164 23.29 -7.72 -8.44
C GLY A 164 24.12 -6.80 -9.36
N ASP A 165 23.88 -6.91 -10.67
CA ASP A 165 24.69 -6.20 -11.69
C ASP A 165 24.64 -4.69 -11.56
N THR A 166 23.48 -4.11 -11.26
CA THR A 166 23.29 -2.66 -11.21
C THR A 166 24.11 -2.02 -10.08
N LEU A 167 24.00 -2.55 -8.85
CA LEU A 167 24.77 -2.01 -7.72
C LEU A 167 26.26 -2.36 -7.85
N ALA A 168 26.60 -3.53 -8.38
CA ALA A 168 27.99 -3.89 -8.64
C ALA A 168 28.67 -2.93 -9.63
N SER A 169 27.92 -2.38 -10.60
CA SER A 169 28.45 -1.39 -11.55
C SER A 169 28.97 -0.11 -10.88
N ILE A 170 28.48 0.23 -9.68
CA ILE A 170 28.98 1.37 -8.89
C ILE A 170 30.41 1.10 -8.42
N VAL A 171 30.74 -0.15 -8.17
CA VAL A 171 32.04 -0.57 -7.65
C VAL A 171 33.10 -0.45 -8.75
N TYR A 172 32.85 -1.00 -9.93
CA TYR A 172 33.84 -1.12 -11.00
C TYR A 172 33.55 -0.29 -12.26
N GLY A 173 32.39 0.34 -12.35
CA GLY A 173 32.00 1.16 -13.49
C GLY A 173 32.62 2.56 -13.42
N ASP A 174 33.07 3.06 -14.58
CA ASP A 174 33.63 4.44 -14.69
C ASP A 174 32.49 5.48 -14.81
N LYS A 175 31.27 5.07 -15.24
CA LYS A 175 30.12 5.93 -15.42
C LYS A 175 28.91 5.35 -14.66
N SER A 176 28.67 5.85 -13.49
CA SER A 176 27.45 5.53 -12.71
C SER A 176 26.48 6.70 -12.70
N ALA A 177 25.19 6.43 -12.69
CA ALA A 177 24.17 7.47 -12.55
C ALA A 177 24.38 8.24 -11.24
N ALA A 178 24.09 9.54 -11.24
CA ALA A 178 24.37 10.42 -10.09
C ALA A 178 23.72 9.93 -8.78
N HIS A 179 22.49 9.40 -8.85
CA HIS A 179 21.80 8.87 -7.67
C HIS A 179 22.48 7.64 -7.07
N LEU A 180 23.19 6.83 -7.90
CA LEU A 180 23.97 5.69 -7.44
C LEU A 180 25.27 6.14 -6.78
N LEU A 181 25.94 7.16 -7.32
CA LEU A 181 27.14 7.74 -6.70
C LEU A 181 26.82 8.39 -5.35
N ASN A 182 25.61 8.96 -5.20
CA ASN A 182 25.17 9.52 -3.94
C ASN A 182 25.04 8.47 -2.82
N LEU A 183 24.82 7.19 -3.15
CA LEU A 183 24.87 6.10 -2.16
C LEU A 183 26.28 5.98 -1.55
N LEU A 184 27.33 5.93 -2.38
CA LEU A 184 28.71 5.85 -1.89
C LEU A 184 29.12 7.06 -1.06
N ASN A 185 28.60 8.24 -1.41
CA ASN A 185 28.87 9.49 -0.69
C ASN A 185 27.96 9.70 0.53
N ARG A 186 27.09 8.72 0.85
CA ARG A 186 26.12 8.77 1.95
C ARG A 186 25.15 9.96 1.89
N LYS A 187 24.96 10.55 0.70
CA LYS A 187 23.89 11.53 0.46
C LYS A 187 22.55 10.85 0.28
N ASN A 188 22.56 9.60 -0.21
CA ASN A 188 21.40 8.75 -0.31
C ASN A 188 21.60 7.49 0.55
N VAL A 189 20.49 6.89 0.95
CA VAL A 189 20.43 5.56 1.56
C VAL A 189 19.88 4.55 0.58
N LEU A 190 20.28 3.29 0.75
CA LEU A 190 19.73 2.15 0.05
C LEU A 190 18.55 1.59 0.85
N VAL A 191 17.40 1.46 0.21
CA VAL A 191 16.20 0.89 0.83
C VAL A 191 15.85 -0.40 0.12
N GLN A 192 15.75 -1.47 0.86
CA GLN A 192 15.29 -2.77 0.41
C GLN A 192 13.79 -2.86 0.67
N VAL A 193 12.98 -3.05 -0.37
CA VAL A 193 11.51 -3.08 -0.32
C VAL A 193 11.02 -4.42 -0.81
N SER A 194 10.19 -5.09 -0.03
CA SER A 194 9.54 -6.35 -0.39
C SER A 194 8.12 -6.07 -0.89
N LEU A 195 7.88 -6.29 -2.17
CA LEU A 195 6.57 -6.18 -2.79
C LEU A 195 5.89 -7.55 -2.86
N PRO A 196 4.54 -7.64 -2.80
CA PRO A 196 3.82 -8.89 -2.97
C PRO A 196 4.25 -9.65 -4.24
N PRO A 197 4.17 -10.98 -4.24
CA PRO A 197 4.65 -11.82 -5.36
C PRO A 197 4.03 -11.47 -6.71
N GLU A 198 2.78 -11.02 -6.71
CA GLU A 198 2.01 -10.65 -7.90
C GLU A 198 2.35 -9.26 -8.43
N SER A 199 3.14 -8.48 -7.68
CA SER A 199 3.51 -7.12 -8.10
C SER A 199 4.31 -7.17 -9.40
N PRO A 200 3.98 -6.30 -10.36
CA PRO A 200 4.78 -6.15 -11.56
C PRO A 200 6.19 -5.65 -11.20
N MET A 201 7.15 -5.99 -12.04
CA MET A 201 8.51 -5.47 -11.89
C MET A 201 8.50 -3.95 -12.06
N PRO A 202 9.08 -3.19 -11.11
CA PRO A 202 9.17 -1.73 -11.24
C PRO A 202 9.94 -1.33 -12.51
N ALA A 203 9.44 -0.33 -13.22
CA ALA A 203 10.14 0.21 -14.39
C ALA A 203 11.37 0.98 -13.98
N ALA A 204 12.39 1.03 -14.84
CA ALA A 204 13.58 1.84 -14.62
C ALA A 204 13.19 3.32 -14.38
N GLY A 205 13.72 3.91 -13.31
CA GLY A 205 13.39 5.29 -12.92
C GLY A 205 12.04 5.48 -12.24
N SER A 206 11.25 4.41 -12.03
CA SER A 206 10.03 4.49 -11.24
C SER A 206 10.33 4.91 -9.81
N THR A 207 9.36 5.56 -9.18
CA THR A 207 9.51 6.07 -7.82
C THR A 207 8.42 5.52 -6.92
N LEU A 208 8.73 5.43 -5.63
CA LEU A 208 7.75 5.15 -4.58
C LEU A 208 7.94 6.15 -3.43
N ASN A 209 6.89 6.30 -2.64
CA ASN A 209 6.93 7.10 -1.44
C ASN A 209 7.31 6.23 -0.24
N LEU A 210 8.21 6.76 0.60
CA LEU A 210 8.65 6.15 1.84
C LEU A 210 8.22 7.02 3.01
N SER A 211 7.73 6.41 4.07
CA SER A 211 7.48 7.08 5.35
C SER A 211 8.11 6.26 6.47
N PRO A 212 8.92 6.86 7.38
CA PRO A 212 9.41 6.14 8.54
C PRO A 212 8.25 5.53 9.33
N LEU A 213 8.45 4.33 9.87
CA LEU A 213 7.42 3.66 10.67
C LEU A 213 7.07 4.57 11.87
N ASN A 214 5.79 4.76 12.14
CA ASN A 214 5.25 5.62 13.20
C ASN A 214 5.39 7.15 12.96
N THR A 215 5.68 7.57 11.73
CA THR A 215 5.75 9.00 11.38
C THR A 215 5.00 9.23 10.08
N SER A 216 3.75 9.68 10.17
CA SER A 216 2.89 9.89 8.99
C SER A 216 3.15 11.20 8.25
N ASN A 217 3.88 12.14 8.86
CA ASN A 217 4.06 13.49 8.31
C ASN A 217 5.32 13.64 7.42
N ILE A 218 6.16 12.60 7.36
CA ILE A 218 7.39 12.62 6.57
C ILE A 218 7.23 11.67 5.40
N THR A 219 7.27 12.20 4.18
CA THR A 219 7.25 11.41 2.95
C THR A 219 8.51 11.68 2.16
N VAL A 220 9.29 10.64 1.91
CA VAL A 220 10.54 10.69 1.15
C VAL A 220 10.36 9.93 -0.16
N LYS A 221 10.74 10.54 -1.28
CA LYS A 221 10.65 9.92 -2.59
C LYS A 221 11.89 9.05 -2.85
N ALA A 222 11.68 7.77 -3.14
CA ALA A 222 12.72 6.83 -3.50
C ALA A 222 12.68 6.46 -4.98
N ILE A 223 13.83 6.26 -5.60
CA ILE A 223 14.00 5.91 -7.01
C ILE A 223 14.42 4.44 -7.10
N TYR A 224 13.73 3.69 -7.95
CA TYR A 224 14.04 2.30 -8.22
C TYR A 224 15.44 2.14 -8.81
N ILE A 225 16.18 1.15 -8.32
CA ILE A 225 17.54 0.80 -8.78
C ILE A 225 17.52 -0.52 -9.55
N SER A 226 17.15 -1.61 -8.87
CA SER A 226 17.23 -2.97 -9.41
C SER A 226 16.45 -3.97 -8.55
N PRO A 227 16.21 -5.19 -9.06
CA PRO A 227 15.89 -6.32 -8.20
C PRO A 227 16.99 -6.54 -7.17
N ALA A 228 16.65 -6.96 -5.98
CA ALA A 228 17.63 -7.37 -4.98
C ALA A 228 18.16 -8.77 -5.33
N ALA A 229 19.47 -8.94 -5.19
CA ALA A 229 20.09 -10.25 -5.39
C ALA A 229 19.71 -11.25 -4.30
N VAL A 230 19.39 -10.74 -3.10
CA VAL A 230 18.97 -11.54 -1.93
C VAL A 230 17.65 -11.00 -1.43
N SER A 231 16.69 -11.90 -1.20
CA SER A 231 15.41 -11.52 -0.60
C SER A 231 15.57 -11.16 0.87
N ASP A 232 14.72 -10.25 1.35
CA ASP A 232 14.63 -9.96 2.78
C ASP A 232 14.16 -11.21 3.53
N VAL A 233 14.86 -11.56 4.60
CA VAL A 233 14.55 -12.75 5.44
C VAL A 233 13.14 -12.69 6.02
N ASN A 234 12.62 -11.49 6.25
CA ASN A 234 11.27 -11.24 6.78
C ASN A 234 10.28 -10.79 5.70
N GLY A 235 10.70 -10.76 4.43
CA GLY A 235 9.88 -10.27 3.32
C GLY A 235 9.12 -11.40 2.62
N TYR A 236 7.82 -11.20 2.46
CA TYR A 236 6.99 -12.06 1.61
C TYR A 236 6.95 -11.45 0.21
N GLY A 237 7.67 -12.05 -0.76
CA GLY A 237 7.55 -11.66 -2.15
C GLY A 237 8.85 -11.23 -2.82
N LYS A 238 8.72 -10.41 -3.86
CA LYS A 238 9.85 -9.93 -4.65
C LYS A 238 10.51 -8.74 -3.96
N THR A 239 11.82 -8.79 -3.82
CA THR A 239 12.60 -7.75 -3.16
C THR A 239 13.31 -6.87 -4.18
N PHE A 240 13.28 -5.56 -3.96
CA PHE A 240 13.82 -4.55 -4.84
C PHE A 240 14.63 -3.52 -4.07
N TYR A 241 15.64 -2.94 -4.73
CA TYR A 241 16.44 -1.85 -4.19
C TYR A 241 15.97 -0.51 -4.72
N TYR A 242 15.88 0.45 -3.81
CA TYR A 242 15.57 1.85 -4.09
C TYR A 242 16.61 2.77 -3.46
N SER A 243 16.85 3.91 -4.08
CA SER A 243 17.70 4.99 -3.55
C SER A 243 16.84 6.12 -3.06
N ALA A 244 17.03 6.57 -1.83
CA ALA A 244 16.31 7.69 -1.22
C ALA A 244 17.29 8.68 -0.58
N PRO A 245 16.98 9.99 -0.49
CA PRO A 245 17.76 10.96 0.28
C PRO A 245 17.95 10.51 1.73
N ALA A 246 19.14 10.78 2.28
CA ALA A 246 19.50 10.33 3.63
C ALA A 246 19.00 11.26 4.76
N ASP A 247 18.34 12.39 4.42
CA ASP A 247 18.01 13.46 5.37
C ASP A 247 17.22 12.95 6.57
N GLU A 248 16.13 12.20 6.32
CA GLU A 248 15.23 11.67 7.35
C GLU A 248 15.40 10.16 7.60
N LEU A 249 16.23 9.49 6.80
CA LEU A 249 16.38 8.04 6.84
C LEU A 249 17.75 7.65 7.40
N ARG A 250 17.77 6.63 8.27
CA ARG A 250 18.99 6.07 8.85
C ARG A 250 19.05 4.57 8.62
N ILE A 251 20.26 4.03 8.51
CA ILE A 251 20.51 2.60 8.37
C ILE A 251 19.82 1.84 9.50
N GLY A 252 19.13 0.76 9.17
CA GLY A 252 18.35 -0.07 10.10
C GLY A 252 16.91 0.39 10.31
N MET A 253 16.53 1.59 9.85
CA MET A 253 15.13 2.03 9.94
C MET A 253 14.22 1.19 9.07
N ARG A 254 13.03 0.89 9.60
CA ARG A 254 11.90 0.35 8.84
C ARG A 254 11.04 1.50 8.30
N VAL A 255 10.57 1.34 7.08
CA VAL A 255 9.76 2.33 6.39
C VAL A 255 8.51 1.69 5.80
N ASN A 256 7.40 2.39 5.88
CA ASN A 256 6.23 2.09 5.08
C ASN A 256 6.49 2.57 3.65
N THR A 257 6.05 1.79 2.67
CA THR A 257 6.21 2.15 1.28
C THR A 257 4.85 2.18 0.59
N GLU A 258 4.66 3.18 -0.26
CA GLU A 258 3.49 3.28 -1.12
C GLU A 258 3.94 3.35 -2.58
N ALA A 259 3.78 2.24 -3.28
CA ALA A 259 4.05 2.14 -4.70
C ALA A 259 2.79 2.47 -5.49
N ILE A 260 2.84 3.53 -6.28
CA ILE A 260 1.82 3.81 -7.29
C ILE A 260 2.23 3.01 -8.53
N ALA A 261 1.47 1.96 -8.86
CA ALA A 261 1.73 1.22 -10.08
C ALA A 261 1.58 2.16 -11.30
N ALA A 262 2.49 2.06 -12.27
CA ALA A 262 2.50 2.92 -13.45
C ALA A 262 1.16 2.91 -14.24
N ASN A 263 0.35 1.87 -14.06
CA ASN A 263 -0.98 1.69 -14.64
C ASN A 263 -2.12 1.85 -13.63
N SER A 264 -1.86 2.39 -12.44
CA SER A 264 -2.93 2.65 -11.46
C SER A 264 -3.90 3.65 -12.06
N LYS A 265 -5.10 3.17 -12.38
CA LYS A 265 -6.19 4.05 -12.76
C LYS A 265 -6.56 4.89 -11.54
N VAL A 266 -6.58 6.20 -11.71
CA VAL A 266 -7.22 7.08 -10.76
C VAL A 266 -8.70 6.73 -10.76
N SER A 267 -9.19 6.20 -9.66
CA SER A 267 -10.60 5.91 -9.50
C SER A 267 -11.29 7.12 -8.91
N SER A 268 -12.26 7.67 -9.64
CA SER A 268 -13.12 8.71 -9.10
C SER A 268 -14.28 8.09 -8.31
N GLY A 269 -14.63 8.72 -7.23
CA GLY A 269 -15.71 8.28 -6.33
C GLY A 269 -15.95 9.30 -5.24
N ALA A 270 -16.58 8.87 -4.15
CA ALA A 270 -16.82 9.71 -2.99
C ALA A 270 -16.54 8.94 -1.69
N VAL A 271 -16.31 9.69 -0.62
CA VAL A 271 -16.08 9.14 0.72
C VAL A 271 -17.38 9.11 1.49
N ILE A 272 -17.77 7.93 1.95
CA ILE A 272 -18.91 7.72 2.86
C ILE A 272 -18.40 7.85 4.29
N PRO A 273 -18.89 8.81 5.08
CA PRO A 273 -18.47 8.99 6.46
C PRO A 273 -18.83 7.78 7.32
N ASN A 274 -17.98 7.41 8.29
CA ASN A 274 -18.21 6.28 9.19
C ASN A 274 -19.58 6.33 9.90
N GLN A 275 -20.03 7.51 10.26
CA GLN A 275 -21.31 7.74 10.93
C GLN A 275 -22.54 7.49 10.04
N ALA A 276 -22.39 7.45 8.72
CA ALA A 276 -23.45 7.16 7.77
C ALA A 276 -23.71 5.66 7.58
N ILE A 277 -22.83 4.81 8.11
CA ILE A 277 -22.87 3.38 7.87
C ILE A 277 -23.81 2.68 8.84
N VAL A 278 -24.70 1.86 8.27
CA VAL A 278 -25.60 0.95 9.01
C VAL A 278 -25.26 -0.48 8.63
N TRP A 279 -25.10 -1.33 9.62
CA TRP A 279 -24.85 -2.75 9.41
C TRP A 279 -26.19 -3.51 9.48
N PHE A 280 -26.53 -4.20 8.40
CA PHE A 280 -27.72 -5.04 8.34
C PHE A 280 -27.46 -6.31 7.53
N GLY A 281 -27.85 -7.46 8.08
CA GLY A 281 -27.61 -8.76 7.48
C GLY A 281 -26.13 -9.07 7.23
N GLY A 282 -25.23 -8.56 8.09
CA GLY A 282 -23.77 -8.75 7.95
C GLY A 282 -23.12 -7.91 6.84
N LYS A 283 -23.86 -6.97 6.24
CA LYS A 283 -23.38 -6.10 5.16
C LYS A 283 -23.47 -4.62 5.55
N PRO A 284 -22.54 -3.77 5.06
CA PRO A 284 -22.60 -2.32 5.26
C PRO A 284 -23.53 -1.66 4.25
N TRP A 285 -24.35 -0.71 4.74
CA TRP A 285 -25.33 0.04 3.98
C TRP A 285 -25.27 1.52 4.35
N ALA A 286 -25.75 2.38 3.47
CA ALA A 286 -26.01 3.79 3.78
C ALA A 286 -27.34 4.22 3.15
N TYR A 287 -28.00 5.21 3.77
CA TYR A 287 -29.22 5.80 3.24
C TYR A 287 -28.89 7.07 2.47
N PHE A 288 -29.45 7.18 1.27
CA PHE A 288 -29.26 8.31 0.39
C PHE A 288 -30.61 9.03 0.16
N LYS A 289 -30.58 10.34 0.19
CA LYS A 289 -31.70 11.16 -0.21
C LYS A 289 -31.83 11.13 -1.73
N GLN A 290 -32.97 10.62 -2.23
CA GLN A 290 -33.19 10.47 -3.66
C GLN A 290 -33.98 11.65 -4.26
N GLY A 291 -34.71 12.40 -3.43
CA GLY A 291 -35.52 13.52 -3.86
C GLY A 291 -36.67 13.79 -2.87
N THR A 292 -37.65 14.55 -3.30
CA THR A 292 -38.83 14.88 -2.53
C THR A 292 -40.07 14.37 -3.25
N SER A 293 -40.98 13.73 -2.51
CA SER A 293 -42.25 13.21 -3.04
C SER A 293 -43.20 14.35 -3.44
N LYS A 294 -44.28 14.00 -4.14
CA LYS A 294 -45.34 14.97 -4.48
C LYS A 294 -46.04 15.58 -3.25
N SER A 295 -45.98 14.88 -2.13
CA SER A 295 -46.51 15.34 -0.82
C SER A 295 -45.54 16.26 -0.06
N GLY A 296 -44.34 16.48 -0.56
CA GLY A 296 -43.31 17.31 0.07
C GLY A 296 -42.43 16.54 1.05
N ASP A 297 -42.54 15.22 1.13
CA ASP A 297 -41.71 14.38 1.99
C ASP A 297 -40.40 13.99 1.28
N ASP A 298 -39.31 14.03 2.01
CA ASP A 298 -38.02 13.56 1.50
C ASP A 298 -37.99 12.03 1.42
N GLN A 299 -37.42 11.52 0.36
CA GLN A 299 -37.34 10.10 0.06
C GLN A 299 -35.91 9.59 0.28
N PHE A 300 -35.80 8.53 1.06
CA PHE A 300 -34.54 7.89 1.40
C PHE A 300 -34.48 6.47 0.87
N VAL A 301 -33.39 6.12 0.21
CA VAL A 301 -33.14 4.78 -0.34
C VAL A 301 -31.87 4.22 0.24
N ARG A 302 -31.93 2.98 0.69
CA ARG A 302 -30.77 2.25 1.17
C ARG A 302 -29.97 1.68 0.02
N LYS A 303 -28.66 1.98 -0.03
CA LYS A 303 -27.72 1.42 -1.01
C LYS A 303 -26.63 0.64 -0.29
N PRO A 304 -26.16 -0.50 -0.86
CA PRO A 304 -24.97 -1.17 -0.35
C PRO A 304 -23.75 -0.28 -0.57
N ILE A 305 -22.84 -0.29 0.38
CA ILE A 305 -21.57 0.42 0.27
C ILE A 305 -20.40 -0.55 0.35
N ASN A 306 -19.26 -0.14 -0.18
CA ASN A 306 -18.03 -0.89 -0.08
C ASN A 306 -17.20 -0.39 1.11
N THR A 307 -16.68 -1.31 1.92
CA THR A 307 -15.79 -1.03 3.06
C THR A 307 -14.42 -1.67 2.88
N ASP A 308 -13.95 -1.85 1.63
CA ASP A 308 -12.62 -2.40 1.34
C ASP A 308 -11.52 -1.33 1.39
N THR A 309 -11.89 -0.06 1.17
CA THR A 309 -10.94 1.05 1.09
C THR A 309 -11.26 2.09 2.15
N GLU A 310 -10.55 2.00 3.28
CA GLU A 310 -10.62 2.97 4.37
C GLU A 310 -9.77 4.20 4.05
N VAL A 311 -10.30 5.38 4.36
CA VAL A 311 -9.63 6.68 4.27
C VAL A 311 -9.87 7.45 5.57
N ASP A 312 -9.12 8.52 5.83
CA ASP A 312 -9.15 9.24 7.11
C ASP A 312 -10.54 9.64 7.61
N SER A 313 -11.49 9.91 6.71
CA SER A 313 -12.83 10.39 7.05
C SER A 313 -13.96 9.36 6.84
N GLY A 314 -13.64 8.14 6.41
CA GLY A 314 -14.63 7.10 6.13
C GLY A 314 -14.17 6.07 5.10
N TRP A 315 -15.06 5.69 4.18
CA TRP A 315 -14.83 4.63 3.21
C TRP A 315 -15.00 5.13 1.78
N PHE A 316 -13.97 4.95 0.96
CA PHE A 316 -14.04 5.34 -0.44
C PHE A 316 -14.92 4.37 -1.25
N ASN A 317 -15.88 4.93 -1.99
CA ASN A 317 -16.78 4.18 -2.85
C ASN A 317 -16.69 4.67 -4.30
N HIS A 318 -16.44 3.72 -5.20
CA HIS A 318 -16.34 4.00 -6.63
C HIS A 318 -17.69 4.38 -7.23
N GLY A 319 -17.70 5.29 -8.18
CA GLY A 319 -18.87 5.65 -8.98
C GLY A 319 -19.90 6.50 -8.23
N MET A 320 -19.65 6.87 -6.98
CA MET A 320 -20.45 7.86 -6.26
C MET A 320 -19.95 9.27 -6.57
N THR A 321 -20.88 10.23 -6.56
CA THR A 321 -20.60 11.63 -6.90
C THR A 321 -20.92 12.56 -5.74
N ASP A 322 -20.45 13.80 -5.81
CA ASP A 322 -20.75 14.88 -4.86
C ASP A 322 -22.17 15.44 -4.97
N GLU A 323 -22.93 15.01 -5.98
CA GLU A 323 -24.34 15.31 -6.11
C GLU A 323 -25.20 14.47 -5.16
N GLU A 324 -24.68 13.32 -4.69
CA GLU A 324 -25.40 12.43 -3.78
C GLU A 324 -25.36 12.96 -2.35
N GLU A 325 -26.50 12.87 -1.67
CA GLU A 325 -26.69 13.30 -0.29
C GLU A 325 -26.92 12.08 0.59
N VAL A 326 -26.06 11.86 1.59
CA VAL A 326 -26.08 10.70 2.49
C VAL A 326 -26.57 11.08 3.87
N VAL A 327 -27.32 10.20 4.52
CA VAL A 327 -27.75 10.36 5.92
C VAL A 327 -26.57 10.10 6.84
N ILE A 328 -26.16 11.13 7.58
CA ILE A 328 -25.05 11.08 8.53
C ILE A 328 -25.47 10.90 9.99
N SER A 329 -26.75 11.13 10.31
CA SER A 329 -27.33 10.88 11.62
C SER A 329 -28.73 10.31 11.47
N GLY A 330 -29.15 9.41 12.36
CA GLY A 330 -30.48 8.82 12.35
C GLY A 330 -30.68 7.69 11.33
N ALA A 331 -29.64 7.19 10.68
CA ALA A 331 -29.73 6.11 9.68
C ALA A 331 -30.31 4.80 10.26
N GLN A 332 -30.10 4.51 11.54
CA GLN A 332 -30.70 3.36 12.22
C GLN A 332 -32.23 3.49 12.37
N LEU A 333 -32.73 4.72 12.53
CA LEU A 333 -34.16 4.97 12.59
C LEU A 333 -34.84 4.70 11.23
N LEU A 334 -34.17 5.08 10.14
CA LEU A 334 -34.63 4.74 8.79
C LEU A 334 -34.66 3.23 8.57
N LEU A 335 -33.66 2.51 9.07
CA LEU A 335 -33.62 1.05 9.00
C LEU A 335 -34.81 0.44 9.78
N SER A 336 -35.07 0.93 11.00
CA SER A 336 -36.18 0.47 11.80
C SER A 336 -37.54 0.75 11.12
N GLU A 337 -37.73 1.90 10.53
CA GLU A 337 -38.94 2.28 9.81
C GLU A 337 -39.13 1.43 8.54
N GLU A 338 -38.05 1.13 7.81
CA GLU A 338 -38.03 0.28 6.61
C GLU A 338 -38.59 -1.14 6.92
N PHE A 339 -38.20 -1.71 8.06
CA PHE A 339 -38.60 -3.08 8.44
C PHE A 339 -39.80 -3.18 9.38
N LYS A 340 -40.38 -2.06 9.81
CA LYS A 340 -41.50 -2.03 10.74
C LYS A 340 -42.70 -2.86 10.28
N ASN A 341 -42.98 -2.87 8.99
CA ASN A 341 -44.13 -3.64 8.44
C ASN A 341 -43.80 -5.14 8.28
N GLN A 342 -42.54 -5.56 8.26
CA GLN A 342 -42.17 -6.97 8.21
C GLN A 342 -42.36 -7.65 9.57
N ILE A 343 -42.14 -6.91 10.67
CA ILE A 343 -42.32 -7.42 12.03
C ILE A 343 -43.82 -7.59 12.38
N LYS A 344 -44.69 -6.79 11.79
CA LYS A 344 -46.14 -6.90 12.01
C LYS A 344 -46.80 -8.15 11.38
N ASN A 345 -46.20 -8.71 10.34
CA ASN A 345 -46.76 -9.87 9.66
C ASN A 345 -46.42 -11.22 10.32
N GLU A 346 -45.44 -11.26 11.23
CA GLU A 346 -45.13 -12.51 11.96
C GLU A 346 -45.99 -12.74 13.20
N ASN A 347 -46.71 -11.71 13.68
CA ASN A 347 -47.62 -11.81 14.85
C ASN A 347 -49.12 -11.77 14.48
N GLY A 348 -49.45 -11.97 13.21
CA GLY A 348 -50.80 -11.90 12.69
C GLY A 348 -51.31 -13.25 12.16
N ASP A 349 -51.27 -14.29 12.99
CA ASP A 349 -52.07 -15.51 12.89
C ASP A 349 -52.89 -15.71 14.17
#